data_3cc25b7f92b2ef2823ce5984afc7dc55
#
_entry.id   3cc25b7f92b2ef2823ce5984afc7dc55
#
_cell.length_a   1.000
_cell.length_b   1.000
_cell.length_c   1.000
_cell.angle_alpha   90.00
_cell.angle_beta   90.00
_cell.angle_gamma   90.00
#
_symmetry.space_group_name_H-M   'P 1'
#
loop_
_entity.id
_entity.type
_entity.pdbx_description
1 polymer ?
#
loop_
_entity_poly.entity_id
_entity_poly.type
_entity_poly.pdbx_seq_one_letter_code
_entity_poly.pdbx_strand_id
1 'polypeptide(L)'
;AFLRGWQQLFLGDSFVYDYPLGRAHYGDFGYIHIARIISSDIKKLNQLGLNGYISCQELRASLPNALPNYVMGYTLFDQESDAEELIDEYFTAAYGTSSKEVKKYLSELSNLSSCDYLNGKGTRSNPFMAERLKTILHCCEAFLPVLKCHCSSLGKWENQFWNLLHYHNTYI
;
A
#
# COMPACT_ATOMS: atom_id res chain seq x y z
N ALA A 1 2.98 24.37 11.54
CA ALA A 1 2.72 25.81 11.86
C ALA A 1 1.23 26.14 11.65
N PHE A 2 0.65 25.89 10.47
CA PHE A 2 -0.74 26.28 10.12
C PHE A 2 -1.78 25.65 11.06
N LEU A 3 -1.77 24.33 11.26
CA LEU A 3 -2.72 23.62 12.14
C LEU A 3 -2.70 24.16 13.57
N ARG A 4 -1.51 24.40 14.14
CA ARG A 4 -1.40 24.97 15.50
C ARG A 4 -1.96 26.38 15.60
N GLY A 5 -1.80 27.22 14.58
CA GLY A 5 -2.41 28.54 14.52
C GLY A 5 -3.94 28.47 14.46
N TRP A 6 -4.49 27.53 13.70
CA TRP A 6 -5.91 27.29 13.61
C TRP A 6 -6.52 26.83 14.95
N GLN A 7 -5.86 25.92 15.65
CA GLN A 7 -6.28 25.38 16.93
C GLN A 7 -6.30 26.41 18.07
N GLN A 8 -5.60 27.53 17.92
CA GLN A 8 -5.71 28.66 18.86
C GLN A 8 -6.99 29.49 18.69
N LEU A 9 -7.59 29.46 17.52
CA LEU A 9 -8.76 30.24 17.16
C LEU A 9 -10.04 29.40 17.18
N PHE A 10 -9.95 28.10 16.94
CA PHE A 10 -11.08 27.19 16.84
C PHE A 10 -11.00 26.11 17.94
N LEU A 11 -12.00 26.12 18.83
CA LEU A 11 -12.09 25.23 19.97
C LEU A 11 -12.96 23.98 19.75
N GLY A 12 -13.51 23.80 18.55
CA GLY A 12 -14.33 22.65 18.21
C GLY A 12 -13.52 21.46 17.73
N ASP A 13 -14.20 20.36 17.50
CA ASP A 13 -13.63 19.16 16.93
C ASP A 13 -13.10 19.40 15.51
N SER A 14 -11.97 18.79 15.21
CA SER A 14 -11.33 18.90 13.91
C SER A 14 -11.10 17.51 13.31
N PHE A 15 -11.24 17.41 12.01
CA PHE A 15 -10.96 16.17 11.27
C PHE A 15 -10.06 16.45 10.07
N VAL A 16 -9.40 15.40 9.61
CA VAL A 16 -8.62 15.44 8.38
C VAL A 16 -9.47 14.92 7.21
N TYR A 17 -9.40 15.63 6.10
CA TYR A 17 -9.90 15.17 4.81
C TYR A 17 -8.70 14.83 3.94
N ASP A 18 -8.48 13.54 3.70
CA ASP A 18 -7.25 13.04 3.11
C ASP A 18 -7.50 12.15 1.88
N TYR A 19 -6.47 11.99 1.08
CA TYR A 19 -6.44 11.16 -0.12
C TYR A 19 -5.33 10.09 -0.02
N PRO A 20 -5.33 9.24 1.02
CA PRO A 20 -4.21 8.34 1.29
C PRO A 20 -4.03 7.30 0.19
N LEU A 21 -5.09 6.96 -0.53
CA LEU A 21 -5.14 5.98 -1.59
C LEU A 21 -5.27 6.63 -2.98
N GLY A 22 -4.92 7.90 -3.06
CA GLY A 22 -4.91 8.66 -4.28
C GLY A 22 -3.66 8.44 -5.13
N ARG A 23 -3.20 9.51 -5.77
CA ARG A 23 -2.17 9.46 -6.82
C ARG A 23 -0.79 8.95 -6.37
N ALA A 24 -0.37 9.26 -5.13
CA ALA A 24 0.95 8.85 -4.62
C ALA A 24 1.10 7.33 -4.48
N HIS A 25 0.01 6.66 -4.26
CA HIS A 25 -0.12 5.22 -4.15
C HIS A 25 0.34 4.44 -5.42
N TYR A 26 0.23 5.04 -6.60
CA TYR A 26 0.71 4.43 -7.83
C TYR A 26 2.23 4.30 -7.92
N GLY A 27 2.96 4.99 -7.08
CA GLY A 27 4.40 4.93 -7.02
C GLY A 27 4.97 3.88 -6.06
N ASP A 28 4.13 3.15 -5.33
CA ASP A 28 4.50 1.99 -4.51
C ASP A 28 3.91 0.72 -5.15
N PHE A 29 4.70 0.02 -5.93
CA PHE A 29 4.23 -1.16 -6.67
C PHE A 29 3.82 -2.34 -5.77
N GLY A 30 4.31 -2.42 -4.55
CA GLY A 30 3.94 -3.49 -3.62
C GLY A 30 2.81 -3.13 -2.66
N TYR A 31 2.50 -1.85 -2.49
CA TYR A 31 1.51 -1.29 -1.56
C TYR A 31 1.82 -1.47 -0.07
N ILE A 32 2.97 -2.03 0.28
CA ILE A 32 3.35 -2.29 1.67
C ILE A 32 3.80 -1.00 2.37
N HIS A 33 4.57 -0.15 1.70
CA HIS A 33 5.00 1.12 2.28
C HIS A 33 3.81 2.06 2.51
N ILE A 34 2.89 2.14 1.55
CA ILE A 34 1.66 2.95 1.69
C ILE A 34 0.83 2.47 2.89
N ALA A 35 0.66 1.16 3.08
CA ALA A 35 -0.07 0.62 4.23
C ALA A 35 0.56 1.04 5.56
N ARG A 36 1.90 0.96 5.67
CA ARG A 36 2.65 1.41 6.86
C ARG A 36 2.53 2.91 7.12
N ILE A 37 2.60 3.73 6.06
CA ILE A 37 2.46 5.19 6.16
C ILE A 37 1.06 5.54 6.65
N ILE A 38 0.01 4.95 6.07
CA ILE A 38 -1.38 5.18 6.46
C ILE A 38 -1.57 4.86 7.95
N SER A 39 -1.13 3.69 8.42
CA SER A 39 -1.21 3.34 9.83
C SER A 39 -0.47 4.35 10.72
N SER A 40 0.77 4.70 10.36
CA SER A 40 1.57 5.67 11.11
C SER A 40 0.91 7.05 11.18
N ASP A 41 0.28 7.50 10.12
CA ASP A 41 -0.35 8.81 10.07
C ASP A 41 -1.66 8.84 10.87
N ILE A 42 -2.49 7.79 10.77
CA ILE A 42 -3.72 7.66 11.58
C ILE A 42 -3.39 7.67 13.08
N LYS A 43 -2.37 6.94 13.51
CA LYS A 43 -1.94 6.90 14.92
C LYS A 43 -1.50 8.26 15.47
N LYS A 44 -1.10 9.19 14.61
CA LYS A 44 -0.69 10.53 15.02
C LYS A 44 -1.83 11.55 15.11
N LEU A 45 -3.03 11.21 14.62
CA LEU A 45 -4.15 12.16 14.56
C LEU A 45 -4.49 12.74 15.93
N ASN A 46 -4.58 11.91 16.96
CA ASN A 46 -4.86 12.37 18.32
C ASN A 46 -3.79 13.33 18.86
N GLN A 47 -2.51 13.09 18.56
CA GLN A 47 -1.39 13.96 18.93
C GLN A 47 -1.46 15.33 18.21
N LEU A 48 -2.11 15.35 17.05
CA LEU A 48 -2.35 16.56 16.28
C LEU A 48 -3.65 17.28 16.66
N GLY A 49 -4.42 16.73 17.62
CA GLY A 49 -5.72 17.27 18.01
C GLY A 49 -6.77 17.09 16.92
N LEU A 50 -6.64 16.03 16.11
CA LEU A 50 -7.60 15.65 15.06
C LEU A 50 -8.32 14.39 15.51
N ASN A 51 -9.64 14.44 15.60
CA ASN A 51 -10.47 13.35 16.13
C ASN A 51 -11.45 12.76 15.10
N GLY A 52 -11.25 13.09 13.84
CA GLY A 52 -12.01 12.51 12.73
C GLY A 52 -11.15 12.35 11.47
N TYR A 53 -11.52 11.37 10.64
CA TYR A 53 -10.85 11.04 9.39
C TYR A 53 -11.85 10.80 8.28
N ILE A 54 -11.69 11.49 7.17
CA ILE A 54 -12.45 11.26 5.94
C ILE A 54 -11.44 10.90 4.85
N SER A 55 -11.50 9.65 4.40
CA SER A 55 -10.75 9.20 3.23
C SER A 55 -11.57 9.47 1.97
N CYS A 56 -10.94 10.03 0.97
CA CYS A 56 -11.58 10.37 -0.31
C CYS A 56 -10.77 9.83 -1.49
N GLN A 57 -11.46 9.62 -2.61
CA GLN A 57 -10.88 9.24 -3.91
C GLN A 57 -10.05 7.96 -3.88
N GLU A 58 -10.66 6.90 -3.42
CA GLU A 58 -10.08 5.59 -3.50
C GLU A 58 -10.18 5.04 -4.93
N LEU A 59 -9.14 5.25 -5.70
CA LEU A 59 -9.13 4.91 -7.13
C LEU A 59 -8.87 3.43 -7.40
N ARG A 60 -8.25 2.71 -6.44
CA ARG A 60 -7.86 1.30 -6.58
C ARG A 60 -8.00 0.55 -5.26
N ALA A 61 -9.23 0.24 -4.89
CA ALA A 61 -9.53 -0.41 -3.62
C ALA A 61 -8.89 -1.79 -3.45
N SER A 62 -8.61 -2.49 -4.54
CA SER A 62 -8.18 -3.90 -4.49
C SER A 62 -7.08 -4.30 -5.48
N LEU A 63 -6.52 -3.36 -6.24
CA LEU A 63 -5.42 -3.66 -7.18
C LEU A 63 -4.13 -2.95 -6.74
N PRO A 64 -3.00 -3.66 -6.56
CA PRO A 64 -2.76 -5.10 -6.72
C PRO A 64 -3.37 -5.94 -5.60
N ASN A 65 -3.68 -5.32 -4.49
CA ASN A 65 -4.26 -5.91 -3.29
C ASN A 65 -4.99 -4.84 -2.47
N ALA A 66 -5.85 -5.24 -1.55
CA ALA A 66 -6.61 -4.34 -0.67
C ALA A 66 -5.88 -4.05 0.66
N LEU A 67 -4.58 -4.38 0.77
CA LEU A 67 -3.81 -4.23 2.00
C LEU A 67 -3.87 -2.81 2.60
N PRO A 68 -3.70 -1.71 1.84
CA PRO A 68 -3.78 -0.38 2.41
C PRO A 68 -5.14 -0.08 3.05
N ASN A 69 -6.25 -0.53 2.44
CA ASN A 69 -7.60 -0.37 2.98
C ASN A 69 -7.81 -1.21 4.23
N TYR A 70 -7.32 -2.43 4.22
CA TYR A 70 -7.39 -3.33 5.36
C TYR A 70 -6.69 -2.72 6.57
N VAL A 71 -5.44 -2.29 6.40
CA VAL A 71 -4.65 -1.66 7.46
C VAL A 71 -5.27 -0.33 7.91
N MET A 72 -5.77 0.49 6.97
CA MET A 72 -6.47 1.74 7.28
C MET A 72 -7.70 1.49 8.16
N GLY A 73 -8.55 0.57 7.76
CA GLY A 73 -9.80 0.26 8.50
C GLY A 73 -9.53 -0.22 9.91
N TYR A 74 -8.60 -1.15 10.08
CA TYR A 74 -8.24 -1.66 11.40
C TYR A 74 -7.57 -0.60 12.28
N THR A 75 -6.64 0.20 11.73
CA THR A 75 -5.98 1.27 12.49
C THR A 75 -6.95 2.39 12.90
N LEU A 76 -7.97 2.69 12.08
CA LEU A 76 -9.03 3.63 12.46
C LEU A 76 -9.93 3.08 13.56
N PHE A 77 -10.17 1.78 13.58
CA PHE A 77 -10.96 1.11 14.61
C PHE A 77 -10.18 0.97 15.92
N ASP A 78 -8.91 0.58 15.84
CA ASP A 78 -8.01 0.41 16.98
C ASP A 78 -6.63 0.98 16.66
N GLN A 79 -6.32 2.15 17.23
CA GLN A 79 -5.05 2.85 17.02
C GLN A 79 -3.85 2.14 17.65
N GLU A 80 -4.07 1.19 18.56
CA GLU A 80 -2.99 0.38 19.17
C GLU A 80 -2.61 -0.84 18.31
N SER A 81 -3.40 -1.17 17.28
CA SER A 81 -3.12 -2.30 16.39
C SER A 81 -1.74 -2.20 15.73
N ASP A 82 -0.99 -3.30 15.65
CA ASP A 82 0.32 -3.31 14.99
C ASP A 82 0.18 -3.48 13.47
N ALA A 83 0.80 -2.57 12.70
CA ALA A 83 0.72 -2.59 11.26
C ALA A 83 1.37 -3.84 10.63
N GLU A 84 2.45 -4.36 11.23
CA GLU A 84 3.10 -5.57 10.70
C GLU A 84 2.26 -6.82 10.97
N GLU A 85 1.60 -6.90 12.13
CA GLU A 85 0.66 -7.97 12.44
C GLU A 85 -0.53 -7.96 11.47
N LEU A 86 -1.11 -6.79 11.20
CA LEU A 86 -2.18 -6.63 10.22
C LEU A 86 -1.75 -7.01 8.80
N ILE A 87 -0.52 -6.66 8.41
CA ILE A 87 0.04 -7.03 7.11
C ILE A 87 0.19 -8.56 7.04
N ASP A 88 0.73 -9.22 8.07
CA ASP A 88 0.90 -10.66 8.10
C ASP A 88 -0.44 -11.41 8.11
N GLU A 89 -1.42 -10.90 8.84
CA GLU A 89 -2.79 -11.45 8.86
C GLU A 89 -3.42 -11.37 7.47
N TYR A 90 -3.35 -10.19 6.82
CA TYR A 90 -3.87 -10.01 5.47
C TYR A 90 -3.26 -11.01 4.47
N PHE A 91 -1.93 -11.13 4.44
CA PHE A 91 -1.27 -12.04 3.52
C PHE A 91 -1.57 -13.51 3.83
N THR A 92 -1.69 -13.86 5.10
CA THR A 92 -2.07 -15.21 5.52
C THR A 92 -3.48 -15.56 5.06
N ALA A 93 -4.43 -14.64 5.24
CA ALA A 93 -5.81 -14.83 4.80
C ALA A 93 -5.94 -14.90 3.26
N ALA A 94 -5.18 -14.05 2.53
CA ALA A 94 -5.28 -13.96 1.07
C ALA A 94 -4.54 -15.08 0.33
N TYR A 95 -3.39 -15.55 0.85
CA TYR A 95 -2.47 -16.43 0.12
C TYR A 95 -2.10 -17.72 0.87
N GLY A 96 -2.62 -17.95 2.08
CA GLY A 96 -2.42 -19.17 2.86
C GLY A 96 -0.94 -19.51 3.08
N THR A 97 -0.55 -20.70 2.69
CA THR A 97 0.85 -21.20 2.84
C THR A 97 1.88 -20.41 2.04
N SER A 98 1.47 -19.72 0.98
CA SER A 98 2.34 -18.89 0.14
C SER A 98 2.46 -17.44 0.62
N SER A 99 1.82 -17.09 1.76
CA SER A 99 1.77 -15.71 2.30
C SER A 99 3.16 -15.07 2.43
N LYS A 100 4.13 -15.80 2.96
CA LYS A 100 5.51 -15.31 3.15
C LYS A 100 6.21 -15.01 1.83
N GLU A 101 6.00 -15.84 0.83
CA GLU A 101 6.58 -15.68 -0.50
C GLU A 101 5.99 -14.47 -1.21
N VAL A 102 4.66 -14.31 -1.18
CA VAL A 102 3.98 -13.15 -1.76
C VAL A 102 4.34 -11.86 -1.02
N LYS A 103 4.34 -11.88 0.33
CA LYS A 103 4.78 -10.72 1.13
C LYS A 103 6.21 -10.30 0.78
N LYS A 104 7.14 -11.26 0.64
CA LYS A 104 8.52 -10.99 0.23
C LYS A 104 8.58 -10.33 -1.14
N TYR A 105 7.89 -10.88 -2.13
CA TYR A 105 7.83 -10.33 -3.49
C TYR A 105 7.31 -8.89 -3.50
N LEU A 106 6.16 -8.63 -2.88
CA LEU A 106 5.57 -7.29 -2.84
C LEU A 106 6.40 -6.30 -1.99
N SER A 107 7.06 -6.78 -0.91
CA SER A 107 8.00 -5.95 -0.13
C SER A 107 9.19 -5.51 -0.98
N GLU A 108 9.71 -6.39 -1.82
CA GLU A 108 10.82 -6.06 -2.73
C GLU A 108 10.39 -5.04 -3.77
N LEU A 109 9.21 -5.17 -4.36
CA LEU A 109 8.65 -4.15 -5.26
C LEU A 109 8.48 -2.80 -4.54
N SER A 110 7.94 -2.78 -3.32
CA SER A 110 7.82 -1.54 -2.52
C SER A 110 9.17 -0.90 -2.25
N ASN A 111 10.18 -1.69 -1.86
CA ASN A 111 11.53 -1.19 -1.57
C ASN A 111 12.23 -0.60 -2.81
N LEU A 112 11.98 -1.16 -3.98
CA LEU A 112 12.52 -0.69 -5.25
C LEU A 112 11.72 0.49 -5.83
N SER A 113 10.51 0.71 -5.38
CA SER A 113 9.62 1.77 -5.85
C SER A 113 10.12 3.17 -5.45
N SER A 114 9.75 4.17 -6.21
CA SER A 114 9.98 5.58 -5.88
C SER A 114 8.79 6.42 -6.30
N CYS A 115 7.94 6.74 -5.33
CA CYS A 115 6.77 7.59 -5.55
C CYS A 115 7.15 8.95 -6.13
N ASP A 116 8.23 9.54 -5.66
CA ASP A 116 8.69 10.84 -6.15
C ASP A 116 9.11 10.79 -7.62
N TYR A 117 9.89 9.80 -8.02
CA TYR A 117 10.31 9.65 -9.41
C TYR A 117 9.13 9.37 -10.33
N LEU A 118 8.25 8.45 -9.96
CA LEU A 118 7.09 8.08 -10.77
C LEU A 118 6.03 9.20 -10.84
N ASN A 119 5.99 10.08 -9.84
CA ASN A 119 5.18 11.30 -9.87
C ASN A 119 5.87 12.49 -10.57
N GLY A 120 7.00 12.26 -11.21
CA GLY A 120 7.69 13.26 -12.03
C GLY A 120 8.53 14.26 -11.25
N LYS A 121 8.87 13.96 -10.00
CA LYS A 121 9.82 14.73 -9.22
C LYS A 121 11.25 14.30 -9.59
N GLY A 122 12.09 15.25 -9.91
CA GLY A 122 13.48 15.00 -10.26
C GLY A 122 13.71 14.78 -11.76
N THR A 123 14.96 14.41 -12.11
CA THR A 123 15.40 14.25 -13.51
C THR A 123 14.89 12.92 -14.08
N ARG A 124 14.20 12.97 -15.21
CA ARG A 124 13.71 11.76 -15.91
C ARG A 124 14.84 10.82 -16.35
N SER A 125 15.95 11.38 -16.80
CA SER A 125 17.17 10.63 -17.16
C SER A 125 18.01 10.36 -15.91
N ASN A 126 17.58 9.41 -15.07
CA ASN A 126 18.28 9.01 -13.86
C ASN A 126 18.74 7.55 -13.99
N PRO A 127 20.07 7.31 -14.20
CA PRO A 127 20.60 5.94 -14.37
C PRO A 127 20.32 5.03 -13.18
N PHE A 128 20.38 5.57 -11.95
CA PHE A 128 20.09 4.81 -10.74
C PHE A 128 18.63 4.33 -10.72
N MET A 129 17.70 5.18 -11.12
CA MET A 129 16.29 4.80 -11.22
C MET A 129 16.04 3.81 -12.35
N ALA A 130 16.76 3.94 -13.47
CA ALA A 130 16.69 2.97 -14.57
C ALA A 130 17.10 1.56 -14.11
N GLU A 131 18.16 1.43 -13.33
CA GLU A 131 18.59 0.13 -12.79
C GLU A 131 17.57 -0.43 -11.78
N ARG A 132 16.98 0.42 -10.93
CA ARG A 132 15.90 -0.03 -10.04
C ARG A 132 14.69 -0.55 -10.80
N LEU A 133 14.26 0.13 -11.85
CA LEU A 133 13.14 -0.31 -12.69
C LEU A 133 13.46 -1.62 -13.42
N LYS A 134 14.68 -1.81 -13.91
CA LYS A 134 15.11 -3.11 -14.46
C LYS A 134 15.06 -4.23 -13.41
N THR A 135 15.46 -3.93 -12.18
CA THR A 135 15.38 -4.91 -11.08
C THR A 135 13.92 -5.26 -10.78
N ILE A 136 13.01 -4.28 -10.79
CA ILE A 136 11.56 -4.53 -10.63
C ILE A 136 11.06 -5.48 -11.73
N LEU A 137 11.38 -5.22 -13.00
CA LEU A 137 11.00 -6.11 -14.11
C LEU A 137 11.54 -7.52 -13.91
N HIS A 138 12.80 -7.65 -13.50
CA HIS A 138 13.40 -8.96 -13.23
C HIS A 138 12.68 -9.69 -12.07
N CYS A 139 12.32 -8.99 -11.00
CA CYS A 139 11.50 -9.56 -9.92
C CYS A 139 10.15 -10.06 -10.41
N CYS A 140 9.49 -9.30 -11.29
CA CYS A 140 8.22 -9.68 -11.91
C CYS A 140 8.36 -10.93 -12.78
N GLU A 141 9.38 -10.98 -13.62
CA GLU A 141 9.68 -12.14 -14.47
C GLU A 141 9.99 -13.40 -13.65
N ALA A 142 10.80 -13.26 -12.59
CA ALA A 142 11.15 -14.37 -11.71
C ALA A 142 9.96 -14.92 -10.92
N PHE A 143 8.98 -14.06 -10.58
CA PHE A 143 7.79 -14.47 -9.84
C PHE A 143 6.67 -15.02 -10.72
N LEU A 144 6.70 -14.79 -12.03
CA LEU A 144 5.66 -15.21 -12.99
C LEU A 144 5.34 -16.73 -12.98
N PRO A 145 6.31 -17.66 -12.84
CA PRO A 145 6.01 -19.09 -12.72
C PRO A 145 5.13 -19.43 -11.52
N VAL A 146 5.37 -18.78 -10.37
CA VAL A 146 4.58 -18.95 -9.14
C VAL A 146 3.14 -18.51 -9.38
N LEU A 147 2.94 -17.35 -10.00
CA LEU A 147 1.62 -16.82 -10.33
C LEU A 147 0.85 -17.77 -11.25
N LYS A 148 1.48 -18.25 -12.32
CA LYS A 148 0.87 -19.18 -13.27
C LYS A 148 0.46 -20.51 -12.62
N CYS A 149 1.28 -21.01 -11.71
CA CYS A 149 0.98 -22.23 -10.97
C CYS A 149 -0.29 -22.08 -10.13
N HIS A 150 -0.38 -21.02 -9.36
CA HIS A 150 -1.52 -20.78 -8.47
C HIS A 150 -2.81 -20.39 -9.21
N CYS A 151 -2.75 -19.58 -10.25
CA CYS A 151 -3.92 -19.19 -11.03
C CYS A 151 -4.64 -20.39 -11.71
N SER A 152 -3.95 -21.50 -11.93
CA SER A 152 -4.50 -22.68 -12.60
C SER A 152 -5.06 -23.75 -11.65
N SER A 153 -4.77 -23.67 -10.34
CA SER A 153 -4.97 -24.80 -9.41
C SER A 153 -6.00 -24.57 -8.30
N LEU A 154 -6.53 -23.34 -8.14
CA LEU A 154 -7.29 -22.95 -6.96
C LEU A 154 -8.79 -22.77 -7.22
N GLY A 155 -9.58 -22.85 -6.16
CA GLY A 155 -11.02 -22.57 -6.16
C GLY A 155 -11.33 -21.11 -6.51
N LYS A 156 -12.62 -20.83 -6.81
CA LYS A 156 -13.05 -19.53 -7.37
C LYS A 156 -12.67 -18.31 -6.51
N TRP A 157 -12.70 -18.44 -5.18
CA TRP A 157 -12.45 -17.31 -4.26
C TRP A 157 -10.97 -17.08 -4.02
N GLU A 158 -10.22 -18.13 -3.78
CA GLU A 158 -8.76 -18.09 -3.59
C GLU A 158 -8.06 -17.60 -4.87
N ASN A 159 -8.60 -17.99 -6.01
CA ASN A 159 -8.07 -17.60 -7.32
C ASN A 159 -8.20 -16.10 -7.60
N GLN A 160 -9.10 -15.36 -6.94
CA GLN A 160 -9.26 -13.92 -7.17
C GLN A 160 -8.02 -13.13 -6.73
N PHE A 161 -7.44 -13.44 -5.57
CA PHE A 161 -6.22 -12.76 -5.10
C PHE A 161 -5.03 -13.04 -6.02
N TRP A 162 -4.87 -14.28 -6.45
CA TRP A 162 -3.81 -14.67 -7.38
C TRP A 162 -3.98 -14.06 -8.77
N ASN A 163 -5.21 -13.99 -9.27
CA ASN A 163 -5.50 -13.34 -10.54
C ASN A 163 -5.24 -11.84 -10.50
N LEU A 164 -5.60 -11.15 -9.42
CA LEU A 164 -5.27 -9.74 -9.24
C LEU A 164 -3.75 -9.51 -9.20
N LEU A 165 -3.04 -10.38 -8.48
CA LEU A 165 -1.59 -10.31 -8.39
C LEU A 165 -0.91 -10.61 -9.75
N HIS A 166 -1.42 -11.59 -10.50
CA HIS A 166 -0.95 -11.89 -11.85
C HIS A 166 -1.22 -10.73 -12.81
N TYR A 167 -2.41 -10.15 -12.75
CA TYR A 167 -2.75 -8.97 -13.55
C TYR A 167 -1.82 -7.80 -13.24
N HIS A 168 -1.56 -7.54 -11.96
CA HIS A 168 -0.63 -6.50 -11.52
C HIS A 168 0.80 -6.75 -12.02
N ASN A 169 1.31 -7.99 -11.88
CA ASN A 169 2.63 -8.37 -12.38
C ASN A 169 2.77 -8.11 -13.89
N THR A 170 1.70 -8.33 -14.65
CA THR A 170 1.68 -8.07 -16.11
C THR A 170 1.59 -6.57 -16.43
N TYR A 171 1.00 -5.79 -15.52
CA TYR A 171 0.81 -4.35 -15.69
C TYR A 171 2.10 -3.54 -15.43
N ILE A 172 2.98 -4.01 -14.53
CA ILE A 172 4.30 -3.41 -14.26
C ILE A 172 5.23 -3.62 -15.45
#